data_a8956712faea85f87146d1af31d00166
#
_entry.id   a8956712faea85f87146d1af31d00166
#
_cell.length_a   1.000
_cell.length_b   1.000
_cell.length_c   1.000
_cell.angle_alpha   90.00
_cell.angle_beta   90.00
_cell.angle_gamma   90.00
#
_symmetry.space_group_name_H-M   'P 1'
#
loop_
_entity.id
_entity.type
_entity.pdbx_description
1 polymer ?
#
loop_
_entity_poly.entity_id
_entity_poly.type
_entity_poly.pdbx_seq_one_letter_code
_entity_poly.pdbx_strand_id
1 'polypeptide(L)'
;MLGGLPDLRLGLHALALVAIVQLLLGRWRWTTACAAAALVCVALRGPLAQAGADAVYRHKHRIAGAQVLWSVDSPYQRVEVVRAPGRGMMLYLDGLRDLDARDLDALNHYLARVPARLMRPAQALLLGNGTLSLVPELAALSGSLLTVEIDRAVVDAGVRFFTPAAPLAALTNWSLIEADGKAFLAASARRFDLIVVDLPSPLTLGEAYLHTREFYALCRSRLRPGGVLAV
;
A
#
# COMPACT_ATOMS: atom_id res chain seq x y z
N MET A 1 16.13 -1.17 6.13
CA MET A 1 15.35 -0.36 7.06
C MET A 1 14.80 -1.23 8.18
N LEU A 2 15.02 -0.86 9.47
CA LEU A 2 14.79 -1.72 10.64
C LEU A 2 13.50 -1.35 11.40
N GLY A 3 12.45 -0.96 10.68
CA GLY A 3 11.22 -0.38 11.25
C GLY A 3 10.27 -1.34 11.96
N GLY A 4 10.40 -2.62 11.87
CA GLY A 4 9.30 -3.53 12.18
C GLY A 4 9.37 -4.40 13.46
N LEU A 5 10.31 -4.22 14.40
CA LEU A 5 10.36 -5.04 15.62
C LEU A 5 10.86 -4.24 16.83
N PRO A 6 10.01 -3.38 17.44
CA PRO A 6 10.35 -2.74 18.73
C PRO A 6 10.75 -3.78 19.77
N ASP A 7 10.08 -4.95 19.81
CA ASP A 7 10.33 -6.03 20.75
C ASP A 7 11.71 -6.67 20.61
N LEU A 8 12.23 -6.80 19.37
CA LEU A 8 13.57 -7.37 19.16
C LEU A 8 14.67 -6.40 19.63
N ARG A 9 14.48 -5.10 19.42
CA ARG A 9 15.42 -4.08 19.93
C ARG A 9 15.47 -4.09 21.44
N LEU A 10 14.31 -4.14 22.10
CA LEU A 10 14.20 -4.27 23.55
C LEU A 10 14.90 -5.55 24.05
N GLY A 11 14.68 -6.69 23.39
CA GLY A 11 15.34 -7.94 23.70
C GLY A 11 16.87 -7.87 23.57
N LEU A 12 17.38 -7.24 22.51
CA LEU A 12 18.82 -7.06 22.29
C LEU A 12 19.44 -6.12 23.33
N HIS A 13 18.75 -5.02 23.72
CA HIS A 13 19.21 -4.14 24.80
C HIS A 13 19.25 -4.86 26.14
N ALA A 14 18.24 -5.69 26.44
CA ALA A 14 18.22 -6.50 27.66
C ALA A 14 19.37 -7.52 27.70
N LEU A 15 19.65 -8.21 26.60
CA LEU A 15 20.79 -9.13 26.50
C LEU A 15 22.14 -8.41 26.64
N ALA A 16 22.28 -7.22 26.06
CA ALA A 16 23.48 -6.40 26.19
C ALA A 16 23.68 -5.95 27.66
N LEU A 17 22.61 -5.53 28.34
CA LEU A 17 22.66 -5.13 29.75
C LEU A 17 23.07 -6.32 30.65
N VAL A 18 22.47 -7.49 30.43
CA VAL A 18 22.83 -8.70 31.16
C VAL A 18 24.29 -9.09 30.90
N ALA A 19 24.78 -8.99 29.66
CA ALA A 19 26.18 -9.26 29.32
C ALA A 19 27.15 -8.32 30.07
N ILE A 20 26.82 -7.02 30.14
CA ILE A 20 27.62 -6.03 30.87
C ILE A 20 27.66 -6.36 32.37
N VAL A 21 26.53 -6.65 32.99
CA VAL A 21 26.44 -7.03 34.41
C VAL A 21 27.27 -8.30 34.69
N GLN A 22 27.17 -9.33 33.85
CA GLN A 22 27.95 -10.56 34.01
C GLN A 22 29.45 -10.34 33.84
N LEU A 23 29.84 -9.41 32.95
CA LEU A 23 31.24 -9.03 32.75
C LEU A 23 31.79 -8.34 34.02
N LEU A 24 31.04 -7.40 34.58
CA LEU A 24 31.40 -6.71 35.82
C LEU A 24 31.51 -7.64 37.01
N LEU A 25 30.75 -8.72 37.04
CA LEU A 25 30.80 -9.75 38.07
C LEU A 25 31.91 -10.80 37.83
N GLY A 26 32.76 -10.61 36.81
CA GLY A 26 33.83 -11.57 36.46
C GLY A 26 33.35 -12.89 35.86
N ARG A 27 32.09 -12.99 35.47
CA ARG A 27 31.45 -14.22 34.97
C ARG A 27 31.55 -14.31 33.44
N TRP A 28 32.75 -14.28 32.90
CA TRP A 28 33.03 -14.19 31.46
C TRP A 28 32.35 -15.28 30.59
N ARG A 29 32.15 -16.48 31.14
CA ARG A 29 31.42 -17.57 30.44
C ARG A 29 29.98 -17.21 30.14
N TRP A 30 29.31 -16.48 31.03
CA TRP A 30 27.95 -16.00 30.81
C TRP A 30 27.89 -14.81 29.87
N THR A 31 28.93 -13.97 29.89
CA THR A 31 29.05 -12.85 28.93
C THR A 31 29.17 -13.39 27.49
N THR A 32 30.02 -14.42 27.27
CA THR A 32 30.13 -15.05 25.94
C THR A 32 28.84 -15.74 25.52
N ALA A 33 28.14 -16.42 26.43
CA ALA A 33 26.84 -17.03 26.14
C ALA A 33 25.78 -15.99 25.74
N CYS A 34 25.68 -14.86 26.45
CA CYS A 34 24.77 -13.77 26.09
C CYS A 34 25.13 -13.15 24.73
N ALA A 35 26.42 -12.94 24.45
CA ALA A 35 26.86 -12.42 23.16
C ALA A 35 26.53 -13.38 22.02
N ALA A 36 26.75 -14.68 22.22
CA ALA A 36 26.40 -15.71 21.24
C ALA A 36 24.88 -15.75 21.00
N ALA A 37 24.06 -15.70 22.06
CA ALA A 37 22.60 -15.64 21.96
C ALA A 37 22.14 -14.41 21.19
N ALA A 38 22.72 -13.24 21.46
CA ALA A 38 22.42 -12.01 20.73
C ALA A 38 22.75 -12.13 19.23
N LEU A 39 23.92 -12.71 18.89
CA LEU A 39 24.30 -12.96 17.50
C LEU A 39 23.32 -13.91 16.80
N VAL A 40 22.91 -14.98 17.47
CA VAL A 40 21.89 -15.91 16.93
C VAL A 40 20.57 -15.20 16.73
N CYS A 41 20.10 -14.39 17.68
CA CYS A 41 18.88 -13.60 17.52
C CYS A 41 18.98 -12.63 16.34
N VAL A 42 20.12 -11.96 16.16
CA VAL A 42 20.35 -11.08 15.00
C VAL A 42 20.36 -11.86 13.69
N ALA A 43 21.04 -13.01 13.65
CA ALA A 43 21.13 -13.85 12.46
C ALA A 43 19.75 -14.44 12.06
N LEU A 44 18.96 -14.86 13.03
CA LEU A 44 17.65 -15.49 12.80
C LEU A 44 16.48 -14.49 12.68
N ARG A 45 16.71 -13.21 12.95
CA ARG A 45 15.61 -12.20 12.94
C ARG A 45 14.84 -12.17 11.62
N GLY A 46 15.55 -12.22 10.49
CA GLY A 46 14.92 -12.18 9.17
C GLY A 46 14.05 -13.42 8.92
N PRO A 47 14.63 -14.63 9.01
CA PRO A 47 13.87 -15.87 8.89
C PRO A 47 12.69 -16.00 9.86
N LEU A 48 12.86 -15.60 11.11
CA LEU A 48 11.79 -15.66 12.12
C LEU A 48 10.67 -14.64 11.84
N ALA A 49 11.03 -13.42 11.45
CA ALA A 49 10.06 -12.40 11.07
C ALA A 49 9.27 -12.84 9.85
N GLN A 50 9.94 -13.38 8.83
CA GLN A 50 9.31 -13.92 7.63
C GLN A 50 8.36 -15.08 7.97
N ALA A 51 8.83 -16.07 8.74
CA ALA A 51 8.02 -17.21 9.16
C ALA A 51 6.80 -16.76 9.98
N GLY A 52 6.96 -15.75 10.84
CA GLY A 52 5.88 -15.15 11.62
C GLY A 52 4.85 -14.46 10.73
N ALA A 53 5.31 -13.65 9.79
CA ALA A 53 4.43 -12.98 8.82
C ALA A 53 3.64 -14.01 7.98
N ASP A 54 4.33 -15.01 7.42
CA ASP A 54 3.69 -16.08 6.65
C ASP A 54 2.67 -16.86 7.50
N ALA A 55 2.97 -17.08 8.80
CA ALA A 55 2.07 -17.76 9.72
C ALA A 55 0.78 -16.96 9.96
N VAL A 56 0.86 -15.63 10.06
CA VAL A 56 -0.34 -14.76 10.20
C VAL A 56 -1.28 -15.00 9.02
N TYR A 57 -0.78 -14.98 7.79
CA TYR A 57 -1.62 -15.18 6.62
C TYR A 57 -2.16 -16.60 6.51
N ARG A 58 -1.38 -17.61 6.90
CA ARG A 58 -1.85 -19.00 6.90
C ARG A 58 -2.92 -19.27 7.94
N HIS A 59 -2.76 -18.75 9.16
CA HIS A 59 -3.64 -19.07 10.28
C HIS A 59 -4.78 -18.05 10.46
N LYS A 60 -4.48 -16.75 10.50
CA LYS A 60 -5.50 -15.71 10.69
C LYS A 60 -6.35 -15.54 9.43
N HIS A 61 -5.73 -15.43 8.26
CA HIS A 61 -6.43 -15.23 6.99
C HIS A 61 -6.81 -16.55 6.28
N ARG A 62 -6.41 -17.70 6.83
CA ARG A 62 -6.70 -19.04 6.29
C ARG A 62 -6.26 -19.21 4.83
N ILE A 63 -5.12 -18.67 4.48
CA ILE A 63 -4.55 -18.74 3.13
C ILE A 63 -3.43 -19.78 3.13
N ALA A 64 -3.73 -20.98 2.64
CA ALA A 64 -2.75 -22.05 2.56
C ALA A 64 -1.58 -21.67 1.63
N GLY A 65 -0.35 -21.94 2.08
CA GLY A 65 0.85 -21.63 1.31
C GLY A 65 1.16 -20.15 1.11
N ALA A 66 0.51 -19.26 1.89
CA ALA A 66 0.77 -17.84 1.84
C ALA A 66 2.23 -17.51 2.18
N GLN A 67 2.81 -16.62 1.41
CA GLN A 67 4.15 -16.08 1.58
C GLN A 67 4.08 -14.55 1.48
N VAL A 68 4.62 -13.84 2.47
CA VAL A 68 4.78 -12.39 2.42
C VAL A 68 6.01 -12.09 1.58
N LEU A 69 5.83 -11.48 0.42
CA LEU A 69 6.92 -11.14 -0.50
C LEU A 69 7.55 -9.79 -0.18
N TRP A 70 6.75 -8.90 0.39
CA TRP A 70 7.19 -7.56 0.73
C TRP A 70 6.32 -7.00 1.85
N SER A 71 6.94 -6.28 2.77
CA SER A 71 6.26 -5.65 3.89
C SER A 71 7.00 -4.38 4.29
N VAL A 72 6.27 -3.28 4.43
CA VAL A 72 6.80 -1.99 4.87
C VAL A 72 5.75 -1.25 5.70
N ASP A 73 6.21 -0.54 6.73
CA ASP A 73 5.39 0.40 7.47
C ASP A 73 5.57 1.79 6.85
N SER A 74 4.52 2.34 6.27
CA SER A 74 4.45 3.73 5.79
C SER A 74 4.02 4.66 6.93
N PRO A 75 4.03 5.99 6.73
CA PRO A 75 3.43 6.92 7.68
C PRO A 75 1.92 6.73 7.90
N TYR A 76 1.25 6.03 6.99
CA TYR A 76 -0.20 5.88 6.98
C TYR A 76 -0.66 4.50 7.43
N GLN A 77 0.07 3.44 7.03
CA GLN A 77 -0.36 2.06 7.22
C GLN A 77 0.77 1.07 6.97
N ARG A 78 0.55 -0.17 7.39
CA ARG A 78 1.41 -1.29 7.01
C ARG A 78 0.96 -1.84 5.66
N VAL A 79 1.88 -1.82 4.69
CA VAL A 79 1.66 -2.30 3.33
C VAL A 79 2.34 -3.64 3.16
N GLU A 80 1.60 -4.68 2.78
CA GLU A 80 2.13 -6.03 2.60
C GLU A 80 1.67 -6.63 1.27
N VAL A 81 2.61 -7.22 0.54
CA VAL A 81 2.30 -7.99 -0.68
C VAL A 81 2.47 -9.47 -0.36
N VAL A 82 1.40 -10.21 -0.55
CA VAL A 82 1.29 -11.63 -0.24
C VAL A 82 1.03 -12.42 -1.51
N ARG A 83 1.74 -13.53 -1.69
CA ARG A 83 1.48 -14.50 -2.75
C ARG A 83 0.97 -15.80 -2.15
N ALA A 84 0.00 -16.41 -2.82
CA ALA A 84 -0.46 -17.76 -2.46
C ALA A 84 -0.72 -18.61 -3.71
N PRO A 85 -0.50 -19.95 -3.62
CA PRO A 85 -0.81 -20.88 -4.70
C PRO A 85 -2.28 -20.76 -5.13
N GLY A 86 -2.52 -20.64 -6.45
CA GLY A 86 -3.86 -20.51 -7.02
C GLY A 86 -4.56 -19.17 -6.79
N ARG A 87 -3.93 -18.23 -6.06
CA ARG A 87 -4.49 -16.87 -5.85
C ARG A 87 -3.68 -15.76 -6.50
N GLY A 88 -2.39 -15.98 -6.76
CA GLY A 88 -1.51 -14.93 -7.30
C GLY A 88 -1.07 -13.94 -6.22
N MET A 89 -0.95 -12.67 -6.62
CA MET A 89 -0.56 -11.58 -5.74
C MET A 89 -1.78 -10.93 -5.08
N MET A 90 -1.63 -10.56 -3.82
CA MET A 90 -2.64 -9.84 -3.04
C MET A 90 -1.95 -8.69 -2.31
N LEU A 91 -2.61 -7.53 -2.27
CA LEU A 91 -2.21 -6.40 -1.45
C LEU A 91 -3.01 -6.39 -0.16
N TYR A 92 -2.33 -6.14 0.93
CA TYR A 92 -2.93 -5.94 2.26
C TYR A 92 -2.49 -4.60 2.82
N LEU A 93 -3.45 -3.86 3.36
CA LEU A 93 -3.26 -2.61 4.06
C LEU A 93 -3.72 -2.80 5.50
N ASP A 94 -2.82 -2.61 6.48
CA ASP A 94 -3.06 -2.90 7.91
C ASP A 94 -3.67 -4.29 8.19
N GLY A 95 -3.28 -5.28 7.36
CA GLY A 95 -3.78 -6.65 7.44
C GLY A 95 -5.20 -6.84 6.90
N LEU A 96 -5.82 -5.84 6.28
CA LEU A 96 -7.05 -5.95 5.50
C LEU A 96 -6.69 -6.14 4.04
N ARG A 97 -7.37 -7.06 3.35
CA ARG A 97 -7.13 -7.28 1.92
C ARG A 97 -7.73 -6.13 1.12
N ASP A 98 -6.87 -5.38 0.46
CA ASP A 98 -7.25 -4.28 -0.42
C ASP A 98 -7.43 -4.76 -1.87
N LEU A 99 -6.47 -5.52 -2.41
CA LEU A 99 -6.48 -5.96 -3.78
C LEU A 99 -6.13 -7.45 -3.91
N ASP A 100 -6.83 -8.15 -4.82
CA ASP A 100 -6.46 -9.48 -5.32
C ASP A 100 -6.20 -9.34 -6.84
N ALA A 101 -5.05 -9.80 -7.29
CA ALA A 101 -4.67 -9.68 -8.71
C ALA A 101 -5.67 -10.34 -9.67
N ARG A 102 -6.49 -11.29 -9.19
CA ARG A 102 -7.55 -11.92 -9.98
C ARG A 102 -8.75 -11.02 -10.24
N ASP A 103 -8.95 -10.02 -9.39
CA ASP A 103 -10.08 -9.09 -9.46
C ASP A 103 -9.75 -7.84 -10.30
N LEU A 104 -8.47 -7.68 -10.69
CA LEU A 104 -7.98 -6.49 -11.41
C LEU A 104 -8.73 -6.22 -12.72
N ASP A 105 -9.03 -7.25 -13.50
CA ASP A 105 -9.73 -7.04 -14.78
C ASP A 105 -11.15 -6.53 -14.57
N ALA A 106 -11.87 -7.04 -13.56
CA ALA A 106 -13.20 -6.57 -13.20
C ALA A 106 -13.14 -5.13 -12.66
N LEU A 107 -12.20 -4.85 -11.75
CA LEU A 107 -11.98 -3.50 -11.21
C LEU A 107 -11.68 -2.50 -12.33
N ASN A 108 -10.72 -2.82 -13.20
CA ASN A 108 -10.35 -1.98 -14.34
C ASN A 108 -11.54 -1.79 -15.30
N HIS A 109 -12.35 -2.82 -15.49
CA HIS A 109 -13.53 -2.73 -16.33
C HIS A 109 -14.53 -1.69 -15.81
N TYR A 110 -14.92 -1.80 -14.54
CA TYR A 110 -16.00 -0.97 -14.00
C TYR A 110 -15.52 0.44 -13.61
N LEU A 111 -14.33 0.58 -13.04
CA LEU A 111 -13.83 1.89 -12.61
C LEU A 111 -13.09 2.67 -13.69
N ALA A 112 -12.47 1.99 -14.67
CA ALA A 112 -11.72 2.68 -15.73
C ALA A 112 -12.41 2.59 -17.09
N ARG A 113 -12.54 1.37 -17.65
CA ARG A 113 -12.98 1.20 -19.05
C ARG A 113 -14.38 1.73 -19.33
N VAL A 114 -15.36 1.39 -18.49
CA VAL A 114 -16.76 1.80 -18.71
C VAL A 114 -16.91 3.31 -18.64
N PRO A 115 -16.56 4.00 -17.53
CA PRO A 115 -16.75 5.43 -17.44
C PRO A 115 -15.91 6.20 -18.48
N ALA A 116 -14.65 5.81 -18.72
CA ALA A 116 -13.80 6.50 -19.68
C ALA A 116 -14.26 6.34 -21.12
N ARG A 117 -14.79 5.17 -21.51
CA ARG A 117 -15.37 4.97 -22.87
C ARG A 117 -16.65 5.78 -23.08
N LEU A 118 -17.49 5.87 -22.06
CA LEU A 118 -18.73 6.65 -22.14
C LEU A 118 -18.44 8.14 -22.20
N MET A 119 -17.48 8.63 -21.41
CA MET A 119 -17.21 10.06 -21.26
C MET A 119 -16.18 10.59 -22.26
N ARG A 120 -15.20 9.76 -22.68
CA ARG A 120 -14.02 10.20 -23.46
C ARG A 120 -13.41 11.48 -22.87
N PRO A 121 -12.98 11.45 -21.62
CA PRO A 121 -12.64 12.66 -20.88
C PRO A 121 -11.40 13.33 -21.49
N ALA A 122 -11.47 14.64 -21.71
CA ALA A 122 -10.28 15.42 -22.03
C ALA A 122 -9.35 15.51 -20.81
N GLN A 123 -9.93 15.61 -19.61
CA GLN A 123 -9.20 15.64 -18.35
C GLN A 123 -9.84 14.67 -17.35
N ALA A 124 -9.08 13.67 -16.94
CA ALA A 124 -9.46 12.72 -15.90
C ALA A 124 -8.63 12.89 -14.64
N LEU A 125 -9.26 12.64 -13.49
CA LEU A 125 -8.64 12.57 -12.17
C LEU A 125 -8.88 11.17 -11.60
N LEU A 126 -7.82 10.55 -11.10
CA LEU A 126 -7.90 9.32 -10.32
C LEU A 126 -7.44 9.62 -8.89
N LEU A 127 -8.31 9.39 -7.93
CA LEU A 127 -8.03 9.53 -6.50
C LEU A 127 -7.82 8.15 -5.89
N GLY A 128 -6.66 7.93 -5.30
CA GLY A 128 -6.23 6.62 -4.83
C GLY A 128 -5.68 5.76 -5.95
N ASN A 129 -5.97 4.46 -5.91
CA ASN A 129 -5.39 3.43 -6.79
C ASN A 129 -3.86 3.40 -6.71
N GLY A 130 -3.32 3.35 -5.49
CA GLY A 130 -1.87 3.35 -5.26
C GLY A 130 -1.14 2.25 -6.02
N THR A 131 -1.80 1.13 -6.35
CA THR A 131 -1.25 0.08 -7.22
C THR A 131 -1.06 0.52 -8.68
N LEU A 132 -1.62 1.66 -9.07
CA LEU A 132 -1.60 2.22 -10.43
C LEU A 132 -2.23 1.31 -11.49
N SER A 133 -3.03 0.33 -11.07
CA SER A 133 -3.60 -0.69 -11.97
C SER A 133 -4.61 -0.11 -12.95
N LEU A 134 -5.31 0.97 -12.59
CA LEU A 134 -6.26 1.68 -13.47
C LEU A 134 -5.58 2.63 -14.45
N VAL A 135 -4.34 3.05 -14.16
CA VAL A 135 -3.65 4.12 -14.90
C VAL A 135 -3.48 3.82 -16.39
N PRO A 136 -2.99 2.62 -16.83
CA PRO A 136 -2.79 2.38 -18.26
C PRO A 136 -4.07 2.51 -19.08
N GLU A 137 -5.20 2.02 -18.54
CA GLU A 137 -6.48 2.06 -19.26
C GLU A 137 -7.11 3.46 -19.24
N LEU A 138 -7.08 4.14 -18.10
CA LEU A 138 -7.59 5.52 -18.00
C LEU A 138 -6.77 6.47 -18.89
N ALA A 139 -5.45 6.37 -18.88
CA ALA A 139 -4.60 7.20 -19.72
C ALA A 139 -4.84 6.95 -21.22
N ALA A 140 -5.02 5.68 -21.63
CA ALA A 140 -5.31 5.35 -23.03
C ALA A 140 -6.67 5.89 -23.52
N LEU A 141 -7.61 6.13 -22.63
CA LEU A 141 -8.97 6.60 -22.94
C LEU A 141 -9.22 8.07 -22.60
N SER A 142 -8.22 8.78 -22.08
CA SER A 142 -8.30 10.19 -21.64
C SER A 142 -7.31 11.05 -22.41
N GLY A 143 -7.63 12.33 -22.61
CA GLY A 143 -6.68 13.31 -23.15
C GLY A 143 -5.52 13.56 -22.19
N SER A 144 -5.82 13.68 -20.88
CA SER A 144 -4.84 13.72 -19.80
C SER A 144 -5.40 13.06 -18.54
N LEU A 145 -4.52 12.40 -17.80
CA LEU A 145 -4.83 11.75 -16.54
C LEU A 145 -3.93 12.28 -15.42
N LEU A 146 -4.54 12.69 -14.33
CA LEU A 146 -3.86 12.99 -13.08
C LEU A 146 -4.23 11.95 -12.04
N THR A 147 -3.24 11.34 -11.42
CA THR A 147 -3.44 10.47 -10.25
C THR A 147 -2.98 11.19 -8.99
N VAL A 148 -3.75 11.09 -7.92
CA VAL A 148 -3.39 11.61 -6.59
C VAL A 148 -3.45 10.46 -5.61
N GLU A 149 -2.29 10.10 -5.06
CA GLU A 149 -2.11 9.03 -4.08
C GLU A 149 -1.31 9.55 -2.89
N ILE A 150 -1.72 9.19 -1.69
CA ILE A 150 -1.07 9.69 -0.48
C ILE A 150 0.10 8.81 -0.04
N ASP A 151 0.01 7.50 -0.30
CA ASP A 151 0.96 6.53 0.25
C ASP A 151 1.94 6.03 -0.79
N ARG A 152 3.14 6.60 -0.75
CA ARG A 152 4.25 6.20 -1.62
C ARG A 152 4.56 4.70 -1.53
N ALA A 153 4.39 4.08 -0.37
CA ALA A 153 4.66 2.66 -0.20
C ALA A 153 3.68 1.79 -1.01
N VAL A 154 2.41 2.22 -1.15
CA VAL A 154 1.45 1.52 -2.01
C VAL A 154 1.84 1.67 -3.48
N VAL A 155 2.32 2.84 -3.90
CA VAL A 155 2.84 3.06 -5.27
C VAL A 155 4.04 2.17 -5.55
N ASP A 156 4.98 2.07 -4.63
CA ASP A 156 6.15 1.21 -4.79
C ASP A 156 5.77 -0.28 -4.86
N ALA A 157 4.80 -0.72 -4.06
CA ALA A 157 4.22 -2.06 -4.15
C ALA A 157 3.53 -2.28 -5.50
N GLY A 158 2.76 -1.29 -5.96
CA GLY A 158 2.06 -1.30 -7.25
C GLY A 158 3.00 -1.54 -8.41
N VAL A 159 4.00 -0.71 -8.55
CA VAL A 159 5.00 -0.78 -9.64
C VAL A 159 5.81 -2.07 -9.59
N ARG A 160 6.10 -2.56 -8.39
CA ARG A 160 6.93 -3.75 -8.22
C ARG A 160 6.18 -5.06 -8.48
N PHE A 161 4.89 -5.14 -8.15
CA PHE A 161 4.18 -6.42 -8.10
C PHE A 161 2.91 -6.49 -8.94
N PHE A 162 2.27 -5.37 -9.26
CA PHE A 162 0.96 -5.34 -9.91
C PHE A 162 0.99 -4.66 -11.27
N THR A 163 1.63 -3.51 -11.39
CA THR A 163 1.61 -2.69 -12.59
C THR A 163 3.04 -2.39 -13.05
N PRO A 164 3.54 -3.06 -14.09
CA PRO A 164 4.93 -2.90 -14.52
C PRO A 164 5.29 -1.44 -14.83
N ALA A 165 6.51 -1.03 -14.46
CA ALA A 165 6.99 0.34 -14.64
C ALA A 165 7.10 0.76 -16.12
N ALA A 166 7.46 -0.16 -17.01
CA ALA A 166 7.70 0.18 -18.42
C ALA A 166 6.46 0.73 -19.15
N PRO A 167 5.26 0.14 -19.05
CA PRO A 167 4.05 0.74 -19.61
C PRO A 167 3.72 2.11 -19.01
N LEU A 168 3.93 2.30 -17.70
CA LEU A 168 3.68 3.59 -17.04
C LEU A 168 4.64 4.68 -17.56
N ALA A 169 5.92 4.34 -17.71
CA ALA A 169 6.94 5.28 -18.20
C ALA A 169 6.72 5.72 -19.65
N ALA A 170 5.99 4.93 -20.44
CA ALA A 170 5.64 5.28 -21.82
C ALA A 170 4.46 6.26 -21.93
N LEU A 171 3.74 6.51 -20.84
CA LEU A 171 2.58 7.40 -20.84
C LEU A 171 3.03 8.88 -20.81
N THR A 172 2.72 9.62 -21.87
CA THR A 172 3.06 11.05 -21.98
C THR A 172 1.97 11.97 -21.47
N ASN A 173 0.75 11.44 -21.28
CA ASN A 173 -0.44 12.18 -20.84
C ASN A 173 -0.84 11.89 -19.40
N TRP A 174 0.04 11.27 -18.61
CA TRP A 174 -0.20 10.91 -17.22
C TRP A 174 0.78 11.59 -16.26
N SER A 175 0.30 11.93 -15.08
CA SER A 175 1.12 12.41 -13.97
C SER A 175 0.59 11.90 -12.63
N LEU A 176 1.51 11.71 -11.67
CA LEU A 176 1.20 11.32 -10.29
C LEU A 176 1.59 12.46 -9.35
N ILE A 177 0.70 12.78 -8.41
CA ILE A 177 0.95 13.67 -7.28
C ILE A 177 0.81 12.86 -6.00
N GLU A 178 1.84 12.91 -5.17
CA GLU A 178 1.82 12.32 -3.82
C GLU A 178 1.22 13.35 -2.85
N ALA A 179 -0.07 13.18 -2.54
CA ALA A 179 -0.82 14.09 -1.67
C ALA A 179 -2.11 13.45 -1.14
N ASP A 180 -2.65 14.05 -0.07
CA ASP A 180 -4.02 13.78 0.38
C ASP A 180 -5.02 14.21 -0.68
N GLY A 181 -5.84 13.27 -1.18
CA GLY A 181 -6.81 13.52 -2.26
C GLY A 181 -7.87 14.56 -1.90
N LYS A 182 -8.33 14.61 -0.65
CA LYS A 182 -9.31 15.60 -0.18
C LYS A 182 -8.68 16.99 -0.08
N ALA A 183 -7.45 17.08 0.44
CA ALA A 183 -6.71 18.33 0.51
C ALA A 183 -6.39 18.85 -0.91
N PHE A 184 -5.98 17.95 -1.83
CA PHE A 184 -5.76 18.29 -3.23
C PHE A 184 -7.03 18.86 -3.88
N LEU A 185 -8.17 18.21 -3.73
CA LEU A 185 -9.44 18.70 -4.26
C LEU A 185 -9.83 20.06 -3.68
N ALA A 186 -9.63 20.27 -2.37
CA ALA A 186 -9.94 21.54 -1.72
C ALA A 186 -9.09 22.70 -2.26
N ALA A 187 -7.79 22.46 -2.44
CA ALA A 187 -6.84 23.49 -2.90
C ALA A 187 -6.83 23.71 -4.42
N SER A 188 -7.23 22.70 -5.22
CA SER A 188 -7.13 22.74 -6.67
C SER A 188 -8.24 23.59 -7.29
N ALA A 189 -7.90 24.45 -8.25
CA ALA A 189 -8.85 25.12 -9.14
C ALA A 189 -9.20 24.28 -10.39
N ARG A 190 -8.54 23.14 -10.60
CA ARG A 190 -8.75 22.29 -11.78
C ARG A 190 -10.16 21.70 -11.79
N ARG A 191 -10.68 21.48 -13.00
CA ARG A 191 -11.96 20.80 -13.23
C ARG A 191 -11.76 19.65 -14.19
N PHE A 192 -12.47 18.57 -13.95
CA PHE A 192 -12.30 17.30 -14.65
C PHE A 192 -13.61 16.86 -15.32
N ASP A 193 -13.50 16.15 -16.41
CA ASP A 193 -14.64 15.53 -17.10
C ASP A 193 -15.03 14.21 -16.44
N LEU A 194 -14.01 13.52 -15.89
CA LEU A 194 -14.16 12.27 -15.14
C LEU A 194 -13.33 12.33 -13.87
N ILE A 195 -13.93 12.04 -12.74
CA ILE A 195 -13.23 11.74 -11.49
C ILE A 195 -13.50 10.29 -11.13
N VAL A 196 -12.45 9.50 -10.99
CA VAL A 196 -12.50 8.12 -10.49
C VAL A 196 -11.99 8.11 -9.07
N VAL A 197 -12.73 7.46 -8.17
CA VAL A 197 -12.37 7.30 -6.76
C VAL A 197 -12.17 5.81 -6.50
N ASP A 198 -10.93 5.42 -6.27
CA ASP A 198 -10.54 4.07 -5.89
C ASP A 198 -9.80 4.12 -4.56
N LEU A 199 -10.58 4.14 -3.50
CA LEU A 199 -10.13 4.25 -2.12
C LEU A 199 -10.53 3.01 -1.34
N PRO A 200 -9.78 2.62 -0.30
CA PRO A 200 -10.14 1.51 0.56
C PRO A 200 -11.56 1.63 1.11
N SER A 201 -12.23 0.47 1.30
CA SER A 201 -13.55 0.43 1.92
C SER A 201 -13.53 1.05 3.31
N PRO A 202 -14.59 1.76 3.76
CA PRO A 202 -14.61 2.51 5.03
C PRO A 202 -14.73 1.59 6.25
N LEU A 203 -13.73 0.73 6.47
CA LEU A 203 -13.67 -0.20 7.60
C LEU A 203 -13.05 0.41 8.86
N THR A 204 -12.37 1.53 8.71
CA THR A 204 -11.78 2.30 9.81
C THR A 204 -12.29 3.74 9.79
N LEU A 205 -12.12 4.47 10.91
CA LEU A 205 -12.49 5.90 10.96
C LEU A 205 -11.67 6.75 9.98
N GLY A 206 -10.41 6.39 9.76
CA GLY A 206 -9.55 7.09 8.79
C GLY A 206 -10.04 6.93 7.35
N GLU A 207 -10.43 5.73 6.97
CA GLU A 207 -11.00 5.45 5.64
C GLU A 207 -12.39 6.09 5.48
N ALA A 208 -13.23 6.02 6.54
CA ALA A 208 -14.57 6.62 6.53
C ALA A 208 -14.55 8.14 6.27
N TYR A 209 -13.46 8.83 6.61
CA TYR A 209 -13.27 10.26 6.33
C TYR A 209 -13.32 10.59 4.83
N LEU A 210 -12.97 9.66 3.96
CA LEU A 210 -12.99 9.79 2.50
C LEU A 210 -14.32 9.30 1.87
N HIS A 211 -15.26 8.80 2.70
CA HIS A 211 -16.57 8.34 2.25
C HIS A 211 -17.72 9.22 2.81
N THR A 212 -17.43 10.51 3.02
CA THR A 212 -18.38 11.47 3.58
C THR A 212 -19.12 12.24 2.50
N ARG A 213 -20.31 12.74 2.85
CA ARG A 213 -21.09 13.65 1.99
C ARG A 213 -20.26 14.85 1.53
N GLU A 214 -19.43 15.39 2.42
CA GLU A 214 -18.55 16.54 2.17
C GLU A 214 -17.49 16.21 1.14
N PHE A 215 -16.88 15.01 1.21
CA PHE A 215 -15.92 14.56 0.21
C PHE A 215 -16.56 14.43 -1.17
N TYR A 216 -17.72 13.81 -1.28
CA TYR A 216 -18.41 13.68 -2.56
C TYR A 216 -18.92 15.03 -3.10
N ALA A 217 -19.35 15.93 -2.22
CA ALA A 217 -19.69 17.31 -2.60
C ALA A 217 -18.46 18.05 -3.16
N LEU A 218 -17.28 17.83 -2.57
CA LEU A 218 -16.02 18.38 -3.04
C LEU A 218 -15.65 17.81 -4.41
N CYS A 219 -15.73 16.49 -4.61
CA CYS A 219 -15.53 15.85 -5.93
C CYS A 219 -16.47 16.48 -6.98
N ARG A 220 -17.76 16.58 -6.66
CA ARG A 220 -18.75 17.21 -7.54
C ARG A 220 -18.40 18.65 -7.89
N SER A 221 -17.87 19.43 -6.96
CA SER A 221 -17.47 20.83 -7.20
C SER A 221 -16.31 20.96 -8.18
N ARG A 222 -15.55 19.89 -8.39
CA ARG A 222 -14.41 19.81 -9.32
C ARG A 222 -14.77 19.15 -10.64
N LEU A 223 -15.99 18.69 -10.83
CA LEU A 223 -16.48 18.25 -12.12
C LEU A 223 -16.83 19.43 -13.02
N ARG A 224 -16.62 19.27 -14.31
CA ARG A 224 -17.19 20.15 -15.35
C ARG A 224 -18.68 19.88 -15.51
N PRO A 225 -19.43 20.82 -16.11
CA PRO A 225 -20.82 20.54 -16.51
C PRO A 225 -20.88 19.26 -17.36
N GLY A 226 -21.73 18.31 -16.97
CA GLY A 226 -21.84 17.01 -17.62
C GLY A 226 -20.75 16.00 -17.24
N GLY A 227 -19.81 16.36 -16.34
CA GLY A 227 -18.79 15.45 -15.87
C GLY A 227 -19.34 14.33 -14.97
N VAL A 228 -18.60 13.23 -14.88
CA VAL A 228 -19.00 12.02 -14.16
C VAL A 228 -18.06 11.73 -12.99
N LEU A 229 -18.63 11.29 -11.88
CA LEU A 229 -17.93 10.67 -10.76
C LEU A 229 -18.17 9.16 -10.79
N ALA A 230 -17.10 8.38 -10.88
CA ALA A 230 -17.09 6.91 -10.75
C ALA A 230 -16.51 6.52 -9.38
N VAL A 231 -17.19 5.62 -8.65
CA VAL A 231 -16.83 5.19 -7.30
C VAL A 231 -17.01 3.68 -7.20
#